data_a831bf33289a3006a1d5638a6ea38dba
#
_entry.id   a831bf33289a3006a1d5638a6ea38dba
#
_cell.length_a   1.000
_cell.length_b   1.000
_cell.length_c   1.000
_cell.angle_alpha   90.00
_cell.angle_beta   90.00
_cell.angle_gamma   90.00
#
_symmetry.space_group_name_H-M   'P 1'
#
loop_
_entity.id
_entity.type
_entity.pdbx_description
1 polymer ?
#
loop_
_entity_poly.entity_id
_entity_poly.type
_entity_poly.pdbx_seq_one_letter_code
_entity_poly.pdbx_strand_id
1 'polypeptide(L)'
;ELIGDNKIHQFCIRSGERSEFNFAKEHTDMQKFNFDGLAELTDRLQKDGTPVYISIDLDCLDPSVFCGTGTPEAGGVSFTELLNALFFVAKTNIVGFDVNELAPMLDISGASTATACKIVREILLAFYK
;
A
#
# COMPACT_ATOMS: atom_id res chain seq x y z
N GLU A 1 -15.19 12.13 6.94
CA GLU A 1 -15.65 13.53 6.99
C GLU A 1 -14.53 14.54 6.69
N LEU A 2 -13.26 14.28 7.08
CA LEU A 2 -12.17 15.26 6.91
C LEU A 2 -11.74 15.47 5.45
N ILE A 3 -11.73 14.39 4.65
CA ILE A 3 -11.26 14.44 3.26
C ILE A 3 -12.39 14.21 2.24
N GLY A 4 -13.58 13.84 2.69
CA GLY A 4 -14.77 13.57 1.87
C GLY A 4 -14.78 12.17 1.25
N ASP A 5 -15.92 11.81 0.66
CA ASP A 5 -16.15 10.52 0.04
C ASP A 5 -15.33 10.35 -1.24
N ASN A 6 -14.98 9.11 -1.56
CA ASN A 6 -14.23 8.72 -2.76
C ASN A 6 -12.85 9.40 -2.91
N LYS A 7 -12.24 9.76 -1.77
CA LYS A 7 -10.86 10.26 -1.69
C LYS A 7 -9.89 9.25 -1.10
N ILE A 8 -10.40 8.09 -0.67
CA ILE A 8 -9.62 6.97 -0.17
C ILE A 8 -9.62 5.90 -1.26
N HIS A 9 -8.44 5.52 -1.71
CA HIS A 9 -8.22 4.45 -2.67
C HIS A 9 -7.42 3.35 -1.99
N GLN A 10 -7.98 2.15 -1.90
CA GLN A 10 -7.40 1.01 -1.18
C GLN A 10 -7.08 -0.11 -2.16
N PHE A 11 -5.90 -0.69 -2.03
CA PHE A 11 -5.44 -1.78 -2.90
C PHE A 11 -4.96 -2.96 -2.07
N CYS A 12 -5.04 -4.16 -2.62
CA CYS A 12 -4.58 -5.41 -1.99
C CYS A 12 -5.30 -5.78 -0.70
N ILE A 13 -6.53 -5.28 -0.50
CA ILE A 13 -7.32 -5.65 0.67
C ILE A 13 -7.72 -7.12 0.59
N ARG A 14 -7.36 -7.93 1.59
CA ARG A 14 -7.66 -9.36 1.64
C ARG A 14 -8.80 -9.71 2.57
N SER A 15 -8.81 -9.13 3.76
CA SER A 15 -9.82 -9.40 4.78
C SER A 15 -10.32 -8.13 5.45
N GLY A 16 -11.38 -8.26 6.21
CA GLY A 16 -12.04 -7.19 6.93
C GLY A 16 -13.42 -7.61 7.39
N GLU A 17 -14.04 -6.82 8.22
CA GLU A 17 -15.41 -7.05 8.68
C GLU A 17 -16.42 -6.70 7.58
N ARG A 18 -17.61 -7.32 7.66
CA ARG A 18 -18.71 -7.03 6.72
C ARG A 18 -19.10 -5.55 6.71
N SER A 19 -19.06 -4.91 7.87
CA SER A 19 -19.35 -3.49 8.04
C SER A 19 -18.36 -2.60 7.28
N GLU A 20 -17.06 -2.93 7.31
CA GLU A 20 -16.00 -2.23 6.60
C GLU A 20 -16.18 -2.34 5.10
N PHE A 21 -16.43 -3.55 4.59
CA PHE A 21 -16.70 -3.75 3.16
C PHE A 21 -17.99 -3.04 2.68
N ASN A 22 -19.02 -2.97 3.53
CA ASN A 22 -20.22 -2.22 3.17
C ASN A 22 -19.96 -0.71 3.15
N PHE A 23 -19.22 -0.19 4.12
CA PHE A 23 -18.80 1.21 4.13
C PHE A 23 -17.94 1.55 2.89
N ALA A 24 -16.98 0.70 2.59
CA ALA A 24 -16.09 0.93 1.45
C ALA A 24 -16.82 1.03 0.11
N LYS A 25 -17.86 0.25 -0.11
CA LYS A 25 -18.67 0.31 -1.35
C LYS A 25 -19.30 1.68 -1.61
N GLU A 26 -19.60 2.44 -0.56
CA GLU A 26 -20.30 3.71 -0.66
C GLU A 26 -19.35 4.91 -0.58
N HIS A 27 -18.22 4.75 0.12
CA HIS A 27 -17.38 5.88 0.52
C HIS A 27 -15.92 5.82 0.02
N THR A 28 -15.44 4.66 -0.44
CA THR A 28 -14.06 4.49 -0.90
C THR A 28 -13.99 3.75 -2.23
N ASP A 29 -12.83 3.81 -2.88
CA ASP A 29 -12.51 2.96 -4.02
C ASP A 29 -11.60 1.83 -3.53
N MET A 30 -12.11 0.60 -3.50
CA MET A 30 -11.43 -0.55 -2.92
C MET A 30 -11.19 -1.65 -3.94
N GLN A 31 -9.92 -1.97 -4.16
CA GLN A 31 -9.45 -3.08 -4.97
C GLN A 31 -8.91 -4.21 -4.07
N LYS A 32 -9.38 -5.43 -4.31
CA LYS A 32 -8.98 -6.62 -3.54
C LYS A 32 -7.86 -7.36 -4.23
N PHE A 33 -6.92 -7.91 -3.46
CA PHE A 33 -5.88 -8.87 -3.84
C PHE A 33 -4.82 -8.38 -4.83
N ASN A 34 -4.99 -7.25 -5.49
CA ASN A 34 -4.07 -6.77 -6.52
C ASN A 34 -4.08 -5.23 -6.64
N PHE A 35 -3.38 -4.70 -7.64
CA PHE A 35 -3.28 -3.27 -7.95
C PHE A 35 -4.01 -2.88 -9.24
N ASP A 36 -5.05 -3.62 -9.65
CA ASP A 36 -5.82 -3.29 -10.84
C ASP A 36 -6.42 -1.88 -10.73
N GLY A 37 -6.30 -1.08 -11.79
CA GLY A 37 -6.77 0.30 -11.82
C GLY A 37 -5.82 1.34 -11.20
N LEU A 38 -4.71 0.93 -10.57
CA LEU A 38 -3.77 1.86 -9.95
C LEU A 38 -3.08 2.76 -10.98
N ALA A 39 -2.71 2.23 -12.13
CA ALA A 39 -2.03 2.99 -13.18
C ALA A 39 -2.92 4.13 -13.70
N GLU A 40 -4.19 3.84 -14.00
CA GLU A 40 -5.17 4.80 -14.46
C GLU A 40 -5.47 5.87 -13.38
N LEU A 41 -5.57 5.45 -12.11
CA LEU A 41 -5.73 6.36 -10.99
C LEU A 41 -4.55 7.33 -10.89
N THR A 42 -3.32 6.80 -10.92
CA THR A 42 -2.11 7.63 -10.77
C THR A 42 -1.94 8.58 -11.95
N ASP A 43 -2.25 8.17 -13.18
CA ASP A 43 -2.22 9.03 -14.35
C ASP A 43 -3.22 10.20 -14.22
N ARG A 44 -4.41 9.94 -13.68
CA ARG A 44 -5.41 10.99 -13.40
C ARG A 44 -4.90 11.95 -12.33
N LEU A 45 -4.46 11.43 -11.18
CA LEU A 45 -3.97 12.25 -10.06
C LEU A 45 -2.76 13.09 -10.44
N GLN A 46 -1.87 12.56 -11.29
CA GLN A 46 -0.72 13.30 -11.81
C GLN A 46 -1.16 14.47 -12.70
N LYS A 47 -2.11 14.25 -13.61
CA LYS A 47 -2.64 15.31 -14.50
C LYS A 47 -3.31 16.42 -13.72
N ASP A 48 -4.08 16.07 -12.68
CA ASP A 48 -4.82 17.03 -11.86
C ASP A 48 -3.94 17.72 -10.83
N GLY A 49 -2.71 17.24 -10.59
CA GLY A 49 -1.80 17.76 -9.56
C GLY A 49 -2.32 17.54 -8.14
N THR A 50 -3.27 16.60 -7.95
CA THR A 50 -3.91 16.33 -6.67
C THR A 50 -2.85 15.89 -5.64
N PRO A 51 -2.82 16.51 -4.43
CA PRO A 51 -1.94 16.07 -3.35
C PRO A 51 -2.30 14.64 -2.91
N VAL A 52 -1.29 13.78 -2.81
CA VAL A 52 -1.44 12.37 -2.44
C VAL A 52 -0.68 12.07 -1.16
N TYR A 53 -1.35 11.51 -0.18
CA TYR A 53 -0.75 10.88 0.99
C TYR A 53 -0.81 9.37 0.82
N ILE A 54 0.29 8.67 1.08
CA ILE A 54 0.36 7.21 0.94
C ILE A 54 0.52 6.57 2.31
N SER A 55 -0.35 5.61 2.64
CA SER A 55 -0.15 4.69 3.77
C SER A 55 0.18 3.32 3.20
N ILE A 56 1.34 2.78 3.56
CA ILE A 56 1.85 1.50 3.07
C ILE A 56 1.80 0.51 4.21
N ASP A 57 0.87 -0.41 4.10
CA ASP A 57 0.75 -1.52 5.02
C ASP A 57 1.55 -2.71 4.45
N LEU A 58 2.62 -3.09 5.12
CA LEU A 58 3.53 -4.14 4.64
C LEU A 58 2.93 -5.54 4.72
N ASP A 59 1.87 -5.72 5.49
CA ASP A 59 1.19 -7.00 5.55
C ASP A 59 0.38 -7.31 4.29
N CYS A 60 0.25 -6.35 3.35
CA CYS A 60 -0.25 -6.63 1.99
C CYS A 60 0.63 -7.63 1.23
N LEU A 61 1.90 -7.76 1.62
CA LEU A 61 2.80 -8.78 1.09
C LEU A 61 2.40 -10.18 1.57
N ASP A 62 2.60 -11.18 0.71
CA ASP A 62 2.39 -12.56 1.09
C ASP A 62 3.36 -12.99 2.21
N PRO A 63 2.92 -13.77 3.22
CA PRO A 63 3.78 -14.22 4.32
C PRO A 63 5.02 -15.00 3.90
N SER A 64 5.04 -15.57 2.71
CA SER A 64 6.25 -16.19 2.14
C SER A 64 7.36 -15.17 1.83
N VAL A 65 7.01 -13.89 1.74
CA VAL A 65 7.92 -12.77 1.49
C VAL A 65 8.09 -11.91 2.75
N PHE A 66 7.02 -11.75 3.54
CA PHE A 66 6.96 -10.85 4.68
C PHE A 66 6.14 -11.47 5.83
N CYS A 67 6.80 -12.26 6.67
CA CYS A 67 6.15 -12.93 7.81
C CYS A 67 6.27 -12.14 9.13
N GLY A 68 7.11 -11.11 9.19
CA GLY A 68 7.34 -10.27 10.37
C GLY A 68 6.28 -9.19 10.56
N THR A 69 5.04 -9.59 10.71
CA THR A 69 3.87 -8.73 10.92
C THR A 69 2.92 -9.34 11.96
N GLY A 70 2.01 -8.52 12.50
CA GLY A 70 1.07 -8.94 13.53
C GLY A 70 0.01 -9.92 13.04
N THR A 71 -0.46 -9.75 11.80
CA THR A 71 -1.56 -10.53 11.21
C THR A 71 -1.20 -11.05 9.81
N PRO A 72 -0.22 -11.98 9.70
CA PRO A 72 0.16 -12.54 8.42
C PRO A 72 -0.99 -13.33 7.80
N GLU A 73 -1.34 -13.02 6.55
CA GLU A 73 -2.41 -13.68 5.82
C GLU A 73 -1.96 -14.07 4.41
N ALA A 74 -2.19 -15.34 4.04
CA ALA A 74 -1.83 -15.86 2.74
C ALA A 74 -2.60 -15.21 1.58
N GLY A 75 -2.01 -15.22 0.38
CA GLY A 75 -2.61 -14.61 -0.81
C GLY A 75 -2.29 -13.14 -0.97
N GLY A 76 -1.26 -12.67 -0.30
CA GLY A 76 -0.70 -11.32 -0.50
C GLY A 76 0.06 -11.19 -1.81
N VAL A 77 0.49 -9.96 -2.11
CA VAL A 77 1.27 -9.67 -3.32
C VAL A 77 2.76 -9.95 -3.09
N SER A 78 3.50 -10.10 -4.18
CA SER A 78 4.96 -10.22 -4.15
C SER A 78 5.62 -8.87 -3.87
N PHE A 79 6.89 -8.91 -3.43
CA PHE A 79 7.71 -7.70 -3.29
C PHE A 79 7.77 -6.87 -4.58
N THR A 80 7.90 -7.53 -5.74
CA THR A 80 8.03 -6.85 -7.02
C THR A 80 6.72 -6.15 -7.44
N GLU A 81 5.58 -6.77 -7.17
CA GLU A 81 4.28 -6.14 -7.45
C GLU A 81 4.07 -4.89 -6.59
N LEU A 82 4.33 -4.97 -5.28
CA LEU A 82 4.25 -3.80 -4.41
C LEU A 82 5.22 -2.70 -4.85
N LEU A 83 6.48 -3.04 -5.13
CA LEU A 83 7.47 -2.04 -5.54
C LEU A 83 7.08 -1.35 -6.86
N ASN A 84 6.57 -2.09 -7.84
CA ASN A 84 6.09 -1.52 -9.09
C ASN A 84 4.87 -0.59 -8.86
N ALA A 85 3.94 -0.99 -8.00
CA ALA A 85 2.80 -0.14 -7.61
C ALA A 85 3.28 1.19 -7.00
N LEU A 86 4.24 1.14 -6.09
CA LEU A 86 4.83 2.33 -5.47
C LEU A 86 5.54 3.24 -6.50
N PHE A 87 6.16 2.68 -7.53
CA PHE A 87 6.75 3.47 -8.62
C PHE A 87 5.68 4.15 -9.51
N PHE A 88 4.49 3.57 -9.66
CA PHE A 88 3.37 4.28 -10.29
C PHE A 88 2.93 5.47 -9.43
N VAL A 89 2.73 5.24 -8.14
CA VAL A 89 2.30 6.31 -7.21
C VAL A 89 3.35 7.42 -7.09
N ALA A 90 4.63 7.09 -7.18
CA ALA A 90 5.74 8.06 -7.13
C ALA A 90 5.71 9.12 -8.24
N LYS A 91 4.90 8.95 -9.29
CA LYS A 91 4.70 9.94 -10.33
C LYS A 91 3.70 11.04 -9.95
N THR A 92 2.94 10.85 -8.88
CA THR A 92 1.92 11.80 -8.43
C THR A 92 2.51 12.89 -7.51
N ASN A 93 1.72 13.86 -7.10
CA ASN A 93 2.13 14.91 -6.17
C ASN A 93 2.10 14.39 -4.72
N ILE A 94 3.15 13.66 -4.31
CA ILE A 94 3.26 13.08 -2.97
C ILE A 94 3.54 14.16 -1.95
N VAL A 95 2.67 14.28 -0.94
CA VAL A 95 2.81 15.23 0.17
C VAL A 95 3.23 14.58 1.49
N GLY A 96 3.17 13.25 1.58
CA GLY A 96 3.60 12.48 2.74
C GLY A 96 3.34 11.00 2.56
N PHE A 97 3.99 10.19 3.39
CA PHE A 97 3.75 8.75 3.44
C PHE A 97 4.09 8.18 4.82
N ASP A 98 3.52 7.05 5.12
CA ASP A 98 3.92 6.20 6.24
C ASP A 98 4.09 4.74 5.79
N VAL A 99 4.76 3.94 6.62
CA VAL A 99 4.99 2.52 6.40
C VAL A 99 4.68 1.79 7.70
N ASN A 100 3.74 0.87 7.65
CA ASN A 100 3.16 0.22 8.83
C ASN A 100 3.38 -1.30 8.82
N GLU A 101 3.02 -1.93 9.92
CA GLU A 101 2.91 -3.37 10.14
C GLU A 101 4.24 -4.15 10.08
N LEU A 102 5.39 -3.51 10.24
CA LEU A 102 6.62 -4.24 10.52
C LEU A 102 6.72 -4.60 12.02
N ALA A 103 6.71 -5.88 12.32
CA ALA A 103 6.95 -6.45 13.65
C ALA A 103 8.24 -7.30 13.65
N PRO A 104 9.43 -6.70 13.83
CA PRO A 104 10.72 -7.39 13.64
C PRO A 104 10.91 -8.60 14.56
N MET A 105 10.32 -8.56 15.75
CA MET A 105 10.43 -9.64 16.74
C MET A 105 9.65 -10.91 16.35
N LEU A 106 8.77 -10.84 15.36
CA LEU A 106 8.02 -11.98 14.84
C LEU A 106 8.73 -12.70 13.69
N ASP A 107 9.82 -12.14 13.18
CA ASP A 107 10.65 -12.73 12.13
C ASP A 107 12.11 -12.84 12.59
N ILE A 108 12.47 -13.99 13.13
CA ILE A 108 13.82 -14.27 13.63
C ILE A 108 14.90 -14.29 12.52
N SER A 109 14.48 -14.43 11.25
CA SER A 109 15.42 -14.39 10.11
C SER A 109 15.90 -12.98 9.78
N GLY A 110 15.13 -11.96 10.15
CA GLY A 110 15.34 -10.57 9.78
C GLY A 110 15.00 -10.23 8.31
N ALA A 111 14.46 -11.18 7.55
CA ALA A 111 14.13 -10.98 6.14
C ALA A 111 13.05 -9.91 5.96
N SER A 112 12.02 -9.89 6.81
CA SER A 112 10.97 -8.87 6.78
C SER A 112 11.52 -7.48 7.06
N THR A 113 12.43 -7.32 8.02
CA THR A 113 13.12 -6.07 8.30
C THR A 113 13.93 -5.59 7.08
N ALA A 114 14.68 -6.48 6.45
CA ALA A 114 15.44 -6.16 5.24
C ALA A 114 14.52 -5.75 4.08
N THR A 115 13.39 -6.43 3.92
CA THR A 115 12.36 -6.10 2.93
C THR A 115 11.76 -4.72 3.18
N ALA A 116 11.36 -4.41 4.40
CA ALA A 116 10.85 -3.10 4.79
C ALA A 116 11.87 -1.98 4.52
N CYS A 117 13.12 -2.17 4.93
CA CYS A 117 14.20 -1.22 4.67
C CYS A 117 14.41 -0.99 3.17
N LYS A 118 14.32 -2.05 2.37
CA LYS A 118 14.43 -1.96 0.91
C LYS A 118 13.29 -1.14 0.33
N ILE A 119 12.05 -1.37 0.74
CA ILE A 119 10.88 -0.61 0.29
C ILE A 119 11.04 0.87 0.63
N VAL A 120 11.33 1.21 1.89
CA VAL A 120 11.52 2.61 2.33
C VAL A 120 12.62 3.30 1.51
N ARG A 121 13.75 2.62 1.28
CA ARG A 121 14.84 3.18 0.47
C ARG A 121 14.40 3.47 -0.96
N GLU A 122 13.72 2.53 -1.63
CA GLU A 122 13.29 2.71 -3.02
C GLU A 122 12.25 3.83 -3.17
N ILE A 123 11.34 3.95 -2.19
CA ILE A 123 10.36 5.05 -2.16
C ILE A 123 11.07 6.39 -2.02
N LEU A 124 11.98 6.53 -1.07
CA LEU A 124 12.73 7.78 -0.86
C LEU A 124 13.51 8.18 -2.13
N LEU A 125 14.16 7.23 -2.78
CA LEU A 125 14.87 7.47 -4.04
C LEU A 125 13.93 7.83 -5.20
N ALA A 126 12.69 7.32 -5.20
CA ALA A 126 11.71 7.65 -6.23
C ALA A 126 11.07 9.02 -6.04
N PHE A 127 10.87 9.47 -4.79
CA PHE A 127 10.22 10.75 -4.48
C PHE A 127 11.14 11.96 -4.56
N TYR A 128 12.44 11.78 -4.31
CA TYR A 128 13.43 12.86 -4.29
C TYR A 128 14.30 12.88 -5.57
N LYS A 129 13.66 12.64 -6.71
CA LYS A 129 14.33 12.76 -8.02
C LYS A 129 14.41 14.23 -8.48
#